data_157474d39833456878a5387c0a046f53
#
_entry.id   157474d39833456878a5387c0a046f53
#
_cell.length_a   1.000
_cell.length_b   1.000
_cell.length_c   1.000
_cell.angle_alpha   90.00
_cell.angle_beta   90.00
_cell.angle_gamma   90.00
#
_symmetry.space_group_name_H-M   'P 1'
#
loop_
_entity.id
_entity.type
_entity.pdbx_description
1 polymer ?
#
loop_
_entity_poly.entity_id
_entity_poly.type
_entity_poly.pdbx_seq_one_letter_code
_entity_poly.pdbx_strand_id
1 'polypeptide(L)'
;SDSLINRLWRATNYSYLSNLVGYPTDCPHREKLGWLEQVHLNGPGLLYNYDLTAYAPQIMQNMADAQHSNGAMPTTAPEYVVFEGPGMDAFAESPEWGGSLVIFPFMYYETYGDDSLIKKYYPNMRRYVDYLKTRADKGILSFGLGDWYDYGDFRAGFSRNTPVPLVATAHYYMTVMYLVQAAKMVGNDFDTRYYTSLA
;
A
#
# COMPACT_ATOMS: atom_id res chain seq x y z
N SER A 1 -5.63 -9.36 33.85
CA SER A 1 -5.84 -8.83 32.49
C SER A 1 -7.26 -8.32 32.36
N ASP A 2 -7.43 -7.23 31.62
CA ASP A 2 -8.75 -6.61 31.39
C ASP A 2 -9.59 -7.45 30.43
N SER A 3 -10.82 -7.79 30.84
CA SER A 3 -11.70 -8.67 30.05
C SER A 3 -12.21 -7.98 28.76
N LEU A 4 -12.39 -6.66 28.78
CA LEU A 4 -12.84 -5.90 27.61
C LEU A 4 -11.74 -5.84 26.56
N ILE A 5 -10.50 -5.54 26.95
CA ILE A 5 -9.33 -5.55 26.05
C ILE A 5 -9.13 -6.92 25.45
N ASN A 6 -9.24 -7.99 26.23
CA ASN A 6 -9.12 -9.35 25.72
C ASN A 6 -10.24 -9.72 24.72
N ARG A 7 -11.45 -9.22 24.94
CA ARG A 7 -12.55 -9.41 23.98
C ARG A 7 -12.31 -8.64 22.70
N LEU A 8 -11.84 -7.40 22.79
CA LEU A 8 -11.46 -6.58 21.63
C LEU A 8 -10.36 -7.26 20.81
N TRP A 9 -9.29 -7.72 21.46
CA TRP A 9 -8.20 -8.43 20.79
C TRP A 9 -8.71 -9.69 20.05
N ARG A 10 -9.57 -10.49 20.69
CA ARG A 10 -10.16 -11.68 20.01
C ARG A 10 -11.00 -11.29 18.81
N ALA A 11 -11.84 -10.25 18.92
CA ALA A 11 -12.69 -9.79 17.83
C ALA A 11 -11.83 -9.31 16.64
N THR A 12 -10.75 -8.57 16.91
CA THR A 12 -9.78 -8.14 15.89
C THR A 12 -9.13 -9.32 15.19
N ASN A 13 -8.71 -10.35 15.95
CA ASN A 13 -8.11 -11.55 15.35
C ASN A 13 -9.11 -12.36 14.51
N TYR A 14 -10.37 -12.48 14.94
CA TYR A 14 -11.42 -13.08 14.11
C TYR A 14 -11.66 -12.28 12.83
N SER A 15 -11.61 -10.94 12.90
CA SER A 15 -11.70 -10.10 11.70
C SER A 15 -10.53 -10.36 10.75
N TYR A 16 -9.29 -10.41 11.24
CA TYR A 16 -8.14 -10.77 10.41
C TYR A 16 -8.32 -12.13 9.72
N LEU A 17 -8.61 -13.18 10.49
CA LEU A 17 -8.77 -14.53 9.93
C LEU A 17 -9.89 -14.63 8.90
N SER A 18 -10.99 -13.89 9.07
CA SER A 18 -12.09 -13.87 8.10
C SER A 18 -11.75 -13.14 6.80
N ASN A 19 -10.69 -12.34 6.80
CA ASN A 19 -10.23 -11.55 5.64
C ASN A 19 -8.94 -12.08 4.99
N LEU A 20 -8.28 -13.09 5.57
CA LEU A 20 -7.06 -13.69 5.00
C LEU A 20 -7.43 -14.91 4.12
N VAL A 21 -8.03 -14.67 2.96
CA VAL A 21 -8.58 -15.71 2.07
C VAL A 21 -7.77 -15.93 0.79
N GLY A 22 -6.45 -15.82 0.86
CA GLY A 22 -5.53 -15.90 -0.29
C GLY A 22 -4.95 -14.54 -0.67
N TYR A 23 -5.63 -13.48 -0.30
CA TYR A 23 -5.17 -12.08 -0.27
C TYR A 23 -5.94 -11.36 0.86
N PRO A 24 -5.38 -10.31 1.47
CA PRO A 24 -6.09 -9.53 2.48
C PRO A 24 -7.26 -8.79 1.85
N THR A 25 -8.47 -8.99 2.37
CA THR A 25 -9.67 -8.26 1.91
C THR A 25 -10.06 -7.18 2.91
N ASP A 26 -10.80 -6.18 2.44
CA ASP A 26 -11.39 -5.12 3.28
C ASP A 26 -12.52 -5.66 4.15
N CYS A 27 -13.37 -6.51 3.57
CA CYS A 27 -14.48 -7.14 4.26
C CYS A 27 -14.80 -8.53 3.67
N PRO A 28 -15.20 -9.52 4.53
CA PRO A 28 -15.34 -10.90 4.09
C PRO A 28 -16.65 -11.18 3.34
N HIS A 29 -17.59 -10.24 3.27
CA HIS A 29 -18.93 -10.52 2.76
C HIS A 29 -19.47 -9.55 1.70
N ARG A 30 -19.13 -8.27 1.72
CA ARG A 30 -19.62 -7.28 0.74
C ARG A 30 -18.72 -7.15 -0.46
N GLU A 31 -17.60 -6.44 -0.31
CA GLU A 31 -16.72 -6.13 -1.43
C GLU A 31 -15.82 -7.31 -1.77
N LYS A 32 -15.18 -7.91 -0.77
CA LYS A 32 -14.25 -9.05 -0.92
C LYS A 32 -13.07 -8.71 -1.85
N LEU A 33 -12.67 -7.46 -1.86
CA LEU A 33 -11.59 -6.96 -2.70
C LEU A 33 -10.30 -6.82 -1.90
N GLY A 34 -9.19 -7.05 -2.57
CA GLY A 34 -7.86 -6.89 -2.01
C GLY A 34 -7.38 -5.44 -2.04
N TRP A 35 -8.08 -4.54 -1.36
CA TRP A 35 -7.70 -3.15 -1.23
C TRP A 35 -6.33 -3.01 -0.60
N LEU A 36 -5.40 -2.34 -1.29
CA LEU A 36 -3.98 -2.38 -0.96
C LEU A 36 -3.61 -1.62 0.32
N GLU A 37 -4.37 -0.58 0.70
CA GLU A 37 -4.09 0.10 1.96
C GLU A 37 -4.23 -0.84 3.17
N GLN A 38 -5.09 -1.85 3.09
CA GLN A 38 -5.24 -2.86 4.14
C GLN A 38 -3.93 -3.61 4.41
N VAL A 39 -3.09 -3.76 3.40
CA VAL A 39 -1.83 -4.50 3.51
C VAL A 39 -0.86 -3.76 4.42
N HIS A 40 -0.69 -2.45 4.26
CA HIS A 40 0.28 -1.71 5.07
C HIS A 40 -0.33 -1.10 6.34
N LEU A 41 -1.61 -0.70 6.33
CA LEU A 41 -2.25 -0.17 7.54
C LEU A 41 -2.48 -1.25 8.60
N ASN A 42 -2.93 -2.44 8.20
CA ASN A 42 -3.08 -3.59 9.09
C ASN A 42 -1.79 -4.43 9.24
N GLY A 43 -0.79 -4.19 8.39
CA GLY A 43 0.47 -4.91 8.34
C GLY A 43 1.12 -5.13 9.70
N PRO A 44 1.34 -4.07 10.51
CA PRO A 44 1.93 -4.21 11.84
C PRO A 44 1.12 -5.14 12.75
N GLY A 45 -0.21 -5.02 12.74
CA GLY A 45 -1.10 -5.88 13.53
C GLY A 45 -1.08 -7.34 13.08
N LEU A 46 -1.03 -7.58 11.78
CA LEU A 46 -0.93 -8.92 11.19
C LEU A 46 0.42 -9.56 11.52
N LEU A 47 1.52 -8.86 11.28
CA LEU A 47 2.89 -9.33 11.54
C LEU A 47 3.14 -9.58 13.04
N TYR A 48 2.49 -8.82 13.92
CA TYR A 48 2.58 -9.02 15.35
C TYR A 48 1.83 -10.27 15.84
N ASN A 49 0.71 -10.64 15.23
CA ASN A 49 -0.16 -11.72 15.69
C ASN A 49 0.02 -13.04 14.92
N TYR A 50 0.56 -13.01 13.70
CA TYR A 50 0.66 -14.16 12.82
C TYR A 50 2.05 -14.28 12.19
N ASP A 51 2.49 -15.52 11.97
CA ASP A 51 3.61 -15.78 11.08
C ASP A 51 3.16 -15.64 9.61
N LEU A 52 3.65 -14.61 8.94
CA LEU A 52 3.33 -14.32 7.55
C LEU A 52 4.43 -14.74 6.57
N THR A 53 5.43 -15.51 6.99
CA THR A 53 6.57 -15.90 6.14
C THR A 53 6.14 -16.63 4.87
N ALA A 54 5.08 -17.46 4.94
CA ALA A 54 4.49 -18.12 3.78
C ALA A 54 3.48 -17.25 3.02
N TYR A 55 2.82 -16.29 3.70
CA TYR A 55 1.74 -15.51 3.12
C TYR A 55 2.22 -14.20 2.46
N ALA A 56 3.23 -13.55 3.04
CA ALA A 56 3.77 -12.29 2.52
C ALA A 56 4.31 -12.39 1.08
N PRO A 57 5.02 -13.48 0.67
CA PRO A 57 5.41 -13.65 -0.73
C PRO A 57 4.23 -13.68 -1.71
N GLN A 58 3.09 -14.26 -1.29
CA GLN A 58 1.87 -14.30 -2.11
C GLN A 58 1.23 -12.91 -2.25
N ILE A 59 1.18 -12.13 -1.15
CA ILE A 59 0.70 -10.73 -1.18
C ILE A 59 1.52 -9.93 -2.19
N MET A 60 2.85 -10.03 -2.10
CA MET A 60 3.76 -9.33 -3.01
C MET A 60 3.62 -9.78 -4.46
N GLN A 61 3.42 -11.09 -4.69
CA GLN A 61 3.21 -11.61 -6.04
C GLN A 61 1.90 -11.08 -6.63
N ASN A 62 0.81 -11.08 -5.86
CA ASN A 62 -0.47 -10.51 -6.31
C ASN A 62 -0.34 -9.03 -6.72
N MET A 63 0.41 -8.24 -5.94
CA MET A 63 0.68 -6.84 -6.29
C MET A 63 1.54 -6.71 -7.56
N ALA A 64 2.58 -7.54 -7.70
CA ALA A 64 3.44 -7.52 -8.88
C ALA A 64 2.68 -7.92 -10.16
N ASP A 65 1.77 -8.90 -10.06
CA ASP A 65 0.96 -9.38 -11.17
C ASP A 65 -0.12 -8.35 -11.57
N ALA A 66 -0.64 -7.58 -10.61
CA ALA A 66 -1.60 -6.52 -10.85
C ALA A 66 -0.97 -5.22 -11.37
N GLN A 67 0.37 -5.07 -11.28
CA GLN A 67 1.03 -3.85 -11.72
C GLN A 67 0.88 -3.64 -13.22
N HIS A 68 0.32 -2.50 -13.64
CA HIS A 68 0.12 -2.16 -15.04
C HIS A 68 1.46 -1.97 -15.79
N SER A 69 1.41 -2.09 -17.12
CA SER A 69 2.61 -2.00 -17.98
C SER A 69 3.32 -0.64 -17.89
N ASN A 70 2.57 0.44 -17.62
CA ASN A 70 3.12 1.78 -17.42
C ASN A 70 3.73 1.99 -16.01
N GLY A 71 3.63 1.00 -15.12
CA GLY A 71 4.12 1.05 -13.74
C GLY A 71 3.08 1.44 -12.69
N ALA A 72 1.88 1.84 -13.09
CA ALA A 72 0.79 2.15 -12.17
C ALA A 72 0.43 0.94 -11.30
N MET A 73 -0.04 1.22 -10.08
CA MET A 73 -0.65 0.21 -9.21
C MET A 73 -2.14 0.49 -9.11
N PRO A 74 -2.99 -0.52 -9.41
CA PRO A 74 -4.41 -0.40 -9.07
C PRO A 74 -4.58 -0.33 -7.55
N THR A 75 -5.73 0.11 -7.10
CA THR A 75 -6.02 0.16 -5.65
C THR A 75 -6.30 -1.20 -5.04
N THR A 76 -6.56 -2.22 -5.87
CA THR A 76 -6.80 -3.61 -5.43
C THR A 76 -5.84 -4.59 -6.10
N ALA A 77 -5.40 -5.61 -5.36
CA ALA A 77 -4.66 -6.74 -5.92
C ALA A 77 -5.07 -8.06 -5.23
N PRO A 78 -5.52 -9.08 -5.99
CA PRO A 78 -5.74 -9.09 -7.45
C PRO A 78 -6.78 -8.07 -7.94
N GLU A 79 -6.59 -7.56 -9.16
CA GLU A 79 -7.50 -6.57 -9.76
C GLU A 79 -8.72 -7.27 -10.38
N TYR A 80 -9.64 -7.76 -9.53
CA TYR A 80 -10.89 -8.39 -9.99
C TYR A 80 -11.94 -7.41 -10.50
N VAL A 81 -11.81 -6.14 -10.12
CA VAL A 81 -12.67 -5.05 -10.55
C VAL A 81 -11.80 -3.93 -11.09
N VAL A 82 -12.02 -3.56 -12.33
CA VAL A 82 -11.41 -2.39 -12.94
C VAL A 82 -12.37 -1.21 -12.71
N PHE A 83 -11.91 -0.19 -12.01
CA PHE A 83 -12.71 1.00 -11.74
C PHE A 83 -12.60 1.96 -12.94
N GLU A 84 -13.67 2.03 -13.74
CA GLU A 84 -13.74 2.85 -14.94
C GLU A 84 -14.98 3.76 -14.94
N GLY A 85 -14.87 4.88 -15.63
CA GLY A 85 -15.96 5.82 -15.83
C GLY A 85 -15.88 7.08 -14.98
N PRO A 86 -16.81 8.02 -15.17
CA PRO A 86 -16.78 9.32 -14.51
C PRO A 86 -16.74 9.21 -12.98
N GLY A 87 -15.75 9.81 -12.35
CA GLY A 87 -15.59 9.83 -10.89
C GLY A 87 -14.97 8.58 -10.29
N MET A 88 -14.52 7.61 -11.10
CA MET A 88 -13.85 6.39 -10.64
C MET A 88 -12.32 6.49 -10.61
N ASP A 89 -11.74 7.55 -11.17
CA ASP A 89 -10.28 7.69 -11.31
C ASP A 89 -9.53 7.50 -9.99
N ALA A 90 -10.05 8.07 -8.90
CA ALA A 90 -9.44 7.95 -7.58
C ALA A 90 -9.55 6.53 -6.98
N PHE A 91 -10.54 5.74 -7.40
CA PHE A 91 -10.66 4.34 -7.04
C PHE A 91 -9.81 3.44 -7.93
N ALA A 92 -9.52 3.84 -9.16
CA ALA A 92 -8.63 3.11 -10.06
C ALA A 92 -7.18 3.16 -9.57
N GLU A 93 -6.75 4.35 -9.17
CA GLU A 93 -5.39 4.61 -8.71
C GLU A 93 -5.40 5.57 -7.52
N SER A 94 -4.65 5.23 -6.49
CA SER A 94 -4.46 6.10 -5.32
C SER A 94 -3.07 5.86 -4.72
N PRO A 95 -2.23 6.90 -4.55
CA PRO A 95 -0.88 6.73 -4.01
C PRO A 95 -0.86 6.08 -2.62
N GLU A 96 -1.88 6.34 -1.82
CA GLU A 96 -2.07 5.81 -0.47
C GLU A 96 -2.28 4.29 -0.48
N TRP A 97 -2.89 3.75 -1.55
CA TRP A 97 -3.10 2.32 -1.76
C TRP A 97 -1.91 1.66 -2.45
N GLY A 98 -1.51 2.18 -3.59
CA GLY A 98 -0.42 1.62 -4.39
C GLY A 98 0.93 1.62 -3.69
N GLY A 99 1.13 2.54 -2.73
CA GLY A 99 2.32 2.61 -1.87
C GLY A 99 2.63 1.31 -1.13
N SER A 100 1.63 0.44 -0.91
CA SER A 100 1.81 -0.87 -0.26
C SER A 100 2.85 -1.74 -0.95
N LEU A 101 2.98 -1.67 -2.29
CA LEU A 101 4.01 -2.38 -3.05
C LEU A 101 5.43 -2.07 -2.55
N VAL A 102 5.64 -0.85 -2.06
CA VAL A 102 6.95 -0.39 -1.58
C VAL A 102 7.08 -0.50 -0.06
N ILE A 103 6.01 -0.23 0.68
CA ILE A 103 6.01 -0.18 2.14
C ILE A 103 6.04 -1.58 2.76
N PHE A 104 5.19 -2.49 2.29
CA PHE A 104 4.99 -3.80 2.93
C PHE A 104 6.25 -4.68 2.98
N PRO A 105 7.11 -4.74 1.93
CA PRO A 105 8.36 -5.49 2.02
C PRO A 105 9.30 -5.01 3.13
N PHE A 106 9.27 -3.73 3.47
CA PHE A 106 10.07 -3.21 4.59
C PHE A 106 9.48 -3.60 5.94
N MET A 107 8.16 -3.61 6.10
CA MET A 107 7.52 -4.13 7.31
C MET A 107 7.87 -5.60 7.53
N TYR A 108 7.90 -6.38 6.46
CA TYR A 108 8.33 -7.78 6.49
C TYR A 108 9.81 -7.90 6.91
N TYR A 109 10.69 -7.10 6.30
CA TYR A 109 12.11 -7.07 6.64
C TYR A 109 12.35 -6.66 8.10
N GLU A 110 11.66 -5.63 8.58
CA GLU A 110 11.77 -5.17 9.97
C GLU A 110 11.31 -6.24 10.98
N THR A 111 10.36 -7.08 10.59
CA THR A 111 9.83 -8.14 11.46
C THR A 111 10.70 -9.40 11.46
N TYR A 112 11.15 -9.84 10.29
CA TYR A 112 11.82 -11.15 10.13
C TYR A 112 13.31 -11.06 9.82
N GLY A 113 13.86 -9.88 9.53
CA GLY A 113 15.25 -9.69 9.09
C GLY A 113 15.51 -10.21 7.68
N ASP A 114 14.47 -10.58 6.93
CA ASP A 114 14.57 -11.16 5.58
C ASP A 114 14.30 -10.09 4.51
N ASP A 115 15.33 -9.74 3.76
CA ASP A 115 15.29 -8.72 2.70
C ASP A 115 14.91 -9.28 1.31
N SER A 116 14.56 -10.56 1.23
CA SER A 116 14.28 -11.26 -0.03
C SER A 116 13.16 -10.63 -0.85
N LEU A 117 12.09 -10.15 -0.18
CA LEU A 117 10.97 -9.47 -0.85
C LEU A 117 11.41 -8.12 -1.42
N ILE A 118 12.22 -7.35 -0.69
CA ILE A 118 12.78 -6.09 -1.18
C ILE A 118 13.61 -6.35 -2.45
N LYS A 119 14.54 -7.31 -2.40
CA LYS A 119 15.42 -7.65 -3.53
C LYS A 119 14.62 -8.15 -4.74
N LYS A 120 13.68 -9.07 -4.53
CA LYS A 120 12.87 -9.66 -5.59
C LYS A 120 12.01 -8.63 -6.30
N TYR A 121 11.33 -7.75 -5.55
CA TYR A 121 10.36 -6.81 -6.11
C TYR A 121 10.90 -5.39 -6.30
N TYR A 122 12.21 -5.18 -6.12
CA TYR A 122 12.85 -3.90 -6.40
C TYR A 122 12.52 -3.32 -7.79
N PRO A 123 12.54 -4.11 -8.89
CA PRO A 123 12.15 -3.59 -10.20
C PRO A 123 10.71 -3.08 -10.26
N ASN A 124 9.79 -3.72 -9.54
CA ASN A 124 8.38 -3.30 -9.46
C ASN A 124 8.24 -2.00 -8.66
N MET A 125 8.92 -1.89 -7.51
CA MET A 125 8.94 -0.68 -6.70
C MET A 125 9.45 0.52 -7.51
N ARG A 126 10.55 0.31 -8.25
CA ARG A 126 11.15 1.34 -9.12
C ARG A 126 10.16 1.81 -10.18
N ARG A 127 9.54 0.88 -10.92
CA ARG A 127 8.55 1.22 -11.94
C ARG A 127 7.37 2.03 -11.35
N TYR A 128 6.93 1.69 -10.15
CA TYR A 128 5.85 2.42 -9.50
C TYR A 128 6.25 3.85 -9.13
N VAL A 129 7.40 4.05 -8.51
CA VAL A 129 7.89 5.40 -8.18
C VAL A 129 8.14 6.23 -9.44
N ASP A 130 8.71 5.63 -10.49
CA ASP A 130 8.89 6.29 -11.79
C ASP A 130 7.55 6.69 -12.40
N TYR A 131 6.53 5.86 -12.27
CA TYR A 131 5.16 6.20 -12.68
C TYR A 131 4.62 7.39 -11.87
N LEU A 132 4.70 7.36 -10.55
CA LEU A 132 4.23 8.48 -9.70
C LEU A 132 4.94 9.79 -10.07
N LYS A 133 6.24 9.74 -10.39
CA LYS A 133 6.99 10.89 -10.87
C LYS A 133 6.38 11.49 -12.15
N THR A 134 5.90 10.68 -13.07
CA THR A 134 5.24 11.17 -14.30
C THR A 134 3.91 11.87 -14.04
N ARG A 135 3.27 11.56 -12.89
CA ARG A 135 1.98 12.13 -12.49
C ARG A 135 2.13 13.37 -11.61
N ALA A 136 3.32 13.64 -11.11
CA ALA A 136 3.60 14.78 -10.25
C ALA A 136 3.83 16.07 -11.08
N ASP A 137 3.13 17.15 -10.71
CA ASP A 137 3.46 18.49 -11.18
C ASP A 137 4.35 19.18 -10.14
N LYS A 138 5.59 19.51 -10.54
CA LYS A 138 6.60 20.13 -9.64
C LYS A 138 6.78 19.38 -8.30
N GLY A 139 6.70 18.06 -8.35
CA GLY A 139 6.82 17.20 -7.18
C GLY A 139 5.53 16.98 -6.39
N ILE A 140 4.42 17.61 -6.77
CA ILE A 140 3.12 17.49 -6.10
C ILE A 140 2.23 16.50 -6.85
N LEU A 141 1.72 15.48 -6.14
CA LEU A 141 0.64 14.63 -6.61
C LEU A 141 -0.72 15.19 -6.19
N SER A 142 -1.66 15.27 -7.12
CA SER A 142 -2.98 15.84 -6.88
C SER A 142 -4.12 14.88 -7.25
N PHE A 143 -3.90 13.57 -7.11
CA PHE A 143 -4.90 12.54 -7.39
C PHE A 143 -4.93 11.48 -6.28
N GLY A 144 -5.98 10.69 -6.25
CA GLY A 144 -6.20 9.64 -5.27
C GLY A 144 -7.40 9.94 -4.37
N LEU A 145 -7.62 9.06 -3.40
CA LEU A 145 -8.71 9.16 -2.43
C LEU A 145 -8.38 10.09 -1.25
N GLY A 146 -7.08 10.29 -0.99
CA GLY A 146 -6.59 11.05 0.14
C GLY A 146 -6.83 10.31 1.46
N ASP A 147 -7.19 11.04 2.50
CA ASP A 147 -7.54 10.49 3.82
C ASP A 147 -8.96 9.89 3.76
N TRP A 148 -9.03 8.70 3.18
CA TRP A 148 -10.25 7.89 3.07
C TRP A 148 -10.41 7.06 4.35
N TYR A 149 -11.50 7.00 5.04
CA TYR A 149 -12.86 7.45 4.79
C TYR A 149 -13.14 8.69 5.67
N ASP A 150 -13.03 9.89 5.10
CA ASP A 150 -13.16 11.15 5.83
C ASP A 150 -14.63 11.43 6.20
N TYR A 151 -14.84 12.07 7.33
CA TYR A 151 -16.17 12.39 7.85
C TYR A 151 -16.19 13.72 8.63
N GLY A 152 -17.37 14.33 8.72
CA GLY A 152 -17.61 15.60 9.37
C GLY A 152 -19.04 16.05 9.12
N ASP A 153 -19.25 17.37 9.05
CA ASP A 153 -20.55 17.97 8.70
C ASP A 153 -20.82 17.87 7.18
N PHE A 154 -20.42 16.73 6.58
CA PHE A 154 -20.57 16.42 5.17
C PHE A 154 -20.75 14.91 5.00
N ARG A 155 -21.18 14.50 3.79
CA ARG A 155 -21.27 13.06 3.48
C ARG A 155 -19.88 12.45 3.53
N ALA A 156 -19.71 11.42 4.37
CA ALA A 156 -18.46 10.69 4.51
C ALA A 156 -17.97 10.09 3.17
N GLY A 157 -16.65 10.00 3.03
CA GLY A 157 -16.01 9.46 1.82
C GLY A 157 -14.68 10.13 1.51
N PHE A 158 -14.61 10.85 0.40
CA PHE A 158 -13.38 11.53 -0.04
C PHE A 158 -12.84 12.51 0.98
N SER A 159 -11.51 12.62 1.03
CA SER A 159 -10.77 13.55 1.88
C SER A 159 -11.25 15.00 1.71
N ARG A 160 -11.60 15.65 2.82
CA ARG A 160 -12.04 17.06 2.87
C ARG A 160 -11.38 17.84 4.01
N ASN A 161 -11.17 17.18 5.16
CA ASN A 161 -10.46 17.80 6.28
C ASN A 161 -8.99 17.99 5.95
N THR A 162 -8.39 17.04 5.23
CA THR A 162 -7.02 17.12 4.72
C THR A 162 -7.03 17.15 3.19
N PRO A 163 -6.39 18.14 2.54
CA PRO A 163 -6.36 18.19 1.07
C PRO A 163 -5.71 16.95 0.46
N VAL A 164 -6.33 16.36 -0.59
CA VAL A 164 -5.78 15.21 -1.32
C VAL A 164 -4.32 15.41 -1.74
N PRO A 165 -3.90 16.57 -2.30
CA PRO A 165 -2.50 16.75 -2.67
C PRO A 165 -1.50 16.63 -1.51
N LEU A 166 -1.90 16.99 -0.29
CA LEU A 166 -1.03 16.84 0.88
C LEU A 166 -0.83 15.36 1.22
N VAL A 167 -1.91 14.58 1.28
CA VAL A 167 -1.86 13.16 1.60
C VAL A 167 -1.12 12.38 0.51
N ALA A 168 -1.51 12.57 -0.75
CA ALA A 168 -0.91 11.89 -1.90
C ALA A 168 0.60 12.21 -2.02
N THR A 169 1.01 13.47 -1.84
CA THR A 169 2.42 13.86 -1.90
C THR A 169 3.22 13.30 -0.73
N ALA A 170 2.65 13.27 0.47
CA ALA A 170 3.30 12.66 1.63
C ALA A 170 3.55 11.16 1.40
N HIS A 171 2.56 10.43 0.86
CA HIS A 171 2.74 9.02 0.46
C HIS A 171 3.76 8.85 -0.67
N TYR A 172 3.77 9.74 -1.66
CA TYR A 172 4.79 9.73 -2.71
C TYR A 172 6.19 9.91 -2.12
N TYR A 173 6.39 10.93 -1.28
CA TYR A 173 7.67 11.14 -0.61
C TYR A 173 8.11 9.90 0.19
N MET A 174 7.19 9.32 0.96
CA MET A 174 7.47 8.11 1.74
C MET A 174 7.90 6.94 0.84
N THR A 175 7.20 6.69 -0.28
CA THR A 175 7.57 5.62 -1.21
C THR A 175 8.92 5.88 -1.89
N VAL A 176 9.25 7.13 -2.22
CA VAL A 176 10.59 7.49 -2.73
C VAL A 176 11.66 7.18 -1.69
N MET A 177 11.45 7.53 -0.42
CA MET A 177 12.41 7.26 0.65
C MET A 177 12.64 5.77 0.91
N TYR A 178 11.57 4.96 0.86
CA TYR A 178 11.72 3.50 0.92
C TYR A 178 12.46 2.94 -0.31
N LEU A 179 12.21 3.48 -1.50
CA LEU A 179 12.94 3.06 -2.70
C LEU A 179 14.43 3.42 -2.63
N VAL A 180 14.79 4.57 -2.04
CA VAL A 180 16.20 4.92 -1.75
C VAL A 180 16.86 3.88 -0.86
N GLN A 181 16.15 3.42 0.18
CA GLN A 181 16.66 2.37 1.05
C GLN A 181 16.79 1.03 0.30
N ALA A 182 15.78 0.67 -0.48
CA ALA A 182 15.82 -0.55 -1.32
C ALA A 182 17.01 -0.51 -2.30
N ALA A 183 17.26 0.64 -2.96
CA ALA A 183 18.39 0.82 -3.86
C ALA A 183 19.74 0.57 -3.16
N LYS A 184 19.91 1.07 -1.93
CA LYS A 184 21.09 0.80 -1.11
C LYS A 184 21.23 -0.69 -0.79
N MET A 185 20.13 -1.35 -0.40
CA MET A 185 20.13 -2.78 -0.05
C MET A 185 20.48 -3.69 -1.22
N VAL A 186 20.09 -3.31 -2.45
CA VAL A 186 20.45 -4.06 -3.67
C VAL A 186 21.80 -3.61 -4.29
N GLY A 187 22.47 -2.62 -3.69
CA GLY A 187 23.77 -2.13 -4.16
C GLY A 187 23.68 -1.26 -5.42
N ASN A 188 22.55 -0.62 -5.69
CA ASN A 188 22.37 0.25 -6.86
C ASN A 188 22.68 1.72 -6.49
N ASP A 189 23.93 2.11 -6.59
CA ASP A 189 24.41 3.47 -6.26
C ASP A 189 23.82 4.55 -7.19
N PHE A 190 23.54 4.21 -8.46
CA PHE A 190 22.94 5.15 -9.39
C PHE A 190 21.52 5.50 -8.94
N ASP A 191 20.68 4.50 -8.72
CA ASP A 191 19.31 4.69 -8.26
C ASP A 191 19.28 5.34 -6.86
N THR A 192 20.21 4.98 -5.98
CA THR A 192 20.35 5.62 -4.65
C THR A 192 20.51 7.14 -4.77
N ARG A 193 21.44 7.60 -5.62
CA ARG A 193 21.65 9.05 -5.83
C ARG A 193 20.47 9.71 -6.52
N TYR A 194 19.95 9.05 -7.56
CA TYR A 194 18.84 9.58 -8.35
C TYR A 194 17.57 9.78 -7.51
N TYR A 195 17.13 8.77 -6.78
CA TYR A 195 15.91 8.88 -5.96
C TYR A 195 16.12 9.74 -4.70
N THR A 196 17.35 9.82 -4.18
CA THR A 196 17.65 10.80 -3.12
C THR A 196 17.48 12.24 -3.61
N SER A 197 17.80 12.52 -4.88
CA SER A 197 17.60 13.86 -5.44
C SER A 197 16.14 14.14 -5.82
N LEU A 198 15.32 13.11 -5.94
CA LEU A 198 13.88 13.22 -6.23
C LEU A 198 13.07 13.53 -4.96
N ALA A 199 13.51 13.00 -3.80
CA ALA A 199 12.91 13.26 -2.50
C ALA A 199 13.15 14.69 -2.01
#